data_56712ddfa7bd187452ced1f16a026cd1
#
_entry.id   56712ddfa7bd187452ced1f16a026cd1
#
_cell.length_a   1.000
_cell.length_b   1.000
_cell.length_c   1.000
_cell.angle_alpha   90.00
_cell.angle_beta   90.00
_cell.angle_gamma   90.00
#
_symmetry.space_group_name_H-M   'P 1'
#
loop_
_entity.id
_entity.type
_entity.pdbx_description
1 polymer ?
#
loop_
_entity_poly.entity_id
_entity_poly.type
_entity_poly.pdbx_seq_one_letter_code
_entity_poly.pdbx_strand_id
1 'polypeptide(L)'
;QTCALPILENLSYSKERLLAIFPKYFNENNINNYLDDPVKIASRVYANRMGNGDEQSEDGYKYRGRGYLQITGRDNYAKCGEYLKLNLINYPNLLCHREHAFDSAIWFFKHNNLINDIDIVIVSKKINGGLNGLKEREKLYLEYLK
;
A
#
# COMPACT_ATOMS: atom_id res chain seq x y z
N GLN A 1 14.59 12.61 -13.05
CA GLN A 1 14.62 12.68 -11.57
C GLN A 1 13.88 11.47 -11.03
N THR A 2 14.62 10.55 -10.51
CA THR A 2 14.08 9.41 -9.75
C THR A 2 13.36 9.97 -8.53
N CYS A 3 12.03 9.80 -8.50
CA CYS A 3 11.24 10.13 -7.34
C CYS A 3 11.71 9.23 -6.20
N ALA A 4 12.27 9.81 -5.15
CA ALA A 4 12.89 9.10 -4.02
C ALA A 4 11.90 8.33 -3.13
N LEU A 5 10.61 8.40 -3.42
CA LEU A 5 9.56 7.67 -2.70
C LEU A 5 8.91 6.65 -3.65
N PRO A 6 8.79 5.39 -3.22
CA PRO A 6 8.08 4.40 -4.00
C PRO A 6 6.60 4.76 -4.06
N ILE A 7 6.18 5.31 -5.20
CA ILE A 7 4.75 5.59 -5.48
C ILE A 7 4.02 4.29 -5.85
N LEU A 8 4.76 3.23 -6.12
CA LEU A 8 4.26 1.92 -6.50
C LEU A 8 4.92 0.84 -5.65
N GLU A 9 4.12 -0.07 -5.12
CA GLU A 9 4.58 -1.22 -4.35
C GLU A 9 5.57 -2.08 -5.14
N ASN A 10 6.71 -2.40 -4.52
CA ASN A 10 7.68 -3.34 -5.06
C ASN A 10 7.28 -4.78 -4.68
N LEU A 11 6.93 -5.57 -5.67
CA LEU A 11 6.52 -6.97 -5.53
C LEU A 11 7.61 -7.96 -5.99
N SER A 12 8.84 -7.50 -6.14
CA SER A 12 9.99 -8.35 -6.46
C SER A 12 10.57 -8.94 -5.18
N TYR A 13 10.37 -10.22 -4.99
CA TYR A 13 10.82 -10.96 -3.80
C TYR A 13 11.67 -12.16 -4.19
N SER A 14 12.74 -12.43 -3.45
CA SER A 14 13.41 -13.74 -3.50
C SER A 14 12.54 -14.81 -2.83
N LYS A 15 12.83 -16.08 -3.11
CA LYS A 15 12.16 -17.23 -2.50
C LYS A 15 12.16 -17.13 -0.97
N GLU A 16 13.34 -16.88 -0.39
CA GLU A 16 13.53 -16.78 1.05
C GLU A 16 12.69 -15.64 1.66
N ARG A 17 12.63 -14.50 0.97
CA ARG A 17 11.81 -13.37 1.42
C ARG A 17 10.32 -13.66 1.36
N LEU A 18 9.83 -14.32 0.31
CA LEU A 18 8.41 -14.72 0.23
C LEU A 18 8.03 -15.65 1.37
N LEU A 19 8.86 -16.65 1.66
CA LEU A 19 8.63 -17.59 2.77
C LEU A 19 8.67 -16.89 4.14
N ALA A 20 9.59 -15.94 4.32
CA ALA A 20 9.73 -15.22 5.58
C ALA A 20 8.62 -14.17 5.82
N ILE A 21 8.22 -13.43 4.78
CA ILE A 21 7.26 -12.31 4.91
C ILE A 21 5.82 -12.79 4.82
N PHE A 22 5.57 -13.79 3.98
CA PHE A 22 4.22 -14.29 3.70
C PHE A 22 4.05 -15.80 3.98
N PRO A 23 4.45 -16.31 5.17
CA PRO A 23 4.41 -17.75 5.49
C PRO A 23 3.00 -18.33 5.49
N LYS A 24 1.99 -17.48 5.60
CA LYS A 24 0.58 -17.87 5.48
C LYS A 24 0.20 -18.29 4.06
N TYR A 25 0.85 -17.74 3.07
CA TYR A 25 0.48 -17.90 1.66
C TYR A 25 1.44 -18.80 0.89
N PHE A 26 2.73 -18.84 1.30
CA PHE A 26 3.79 -19.56 0.60
C PHE A 26 4.50 -20.54 1.51
N ASN A 27 4.79 -21.71 0.94
CA ASN A 27 5.59 -22.78 1.53
C ASN A 27 6.44 -23.44 0.43
N GLU A 28 7.34 -24.34 0.81
CA GLU A 28 8.25 -25.03 -0.14
C GLU A 28 7.52 -25.78 -1.27
N ASN A 29 6.29 -26.25 -1.04
CA ASN A 29 5.54 -27.02 -2.03
C ASN A 29 4.89 -26.16 -3.10
N ASN A 30 4.54 -24.89 -2.81
CA ASN A 30 3.80 -24.04 -3.75
C ASN A 30 4.60 -22.87 -4.31
N ILE A 31 5.66 -22.43 -3.63
CA ILE A 31 6.33 -21.17 -3.92
C ILE A 31 6.89 -21.08 -5.34
N ASN A 32 7.34 -22.20 -5.92
CA ASN A 32 7.92 -22.20 -7.26
C ASN A 32 6.94 -21.74 -8.36
N ASN A 33 5.63 -21.81 -8.11
CA ASN A 33 4.60 -21.33 -9.04
C ASN A 33 4.44 -19.81 -9.05
N TYR A 34 5.09 -19.12 -8.10
CA TYR A 34 4.94 -17.67 -7.85
C TYR A 34 6.25 -16.89 -8.00
N LEU A 35 7.40 -17.57 -8.09
CA LEU A 35 8.69 -16.90 -8.23
C LEU A 35 8.70 -16.05 -9.51
N ASP A 36 9.27 -14.85 -9.38
CA ASP A 36 9.43 -13.88 -10.47
C ASP A 36 8.11 -13.44 -11.15
N ASP A 37 6.97 -13.69 -10.48
CA ASP A 37 5.64 -13.32 -10.98
C ASP A 37 4.92 -12.37 -9.99
N PRO A 38 5.16 -11.05 -10.10
CA PRO A 38 4.53 -10.05 -9.22
C PRO A 38 2.99 -10.08 -9.27
N VAL A 39 2.42 -10.47 -10.43
CA VAL A 39 0.97 -10.56 -10.60
C VAL A 39 0.41 -11.65 -9.71
N LYS A 40 0.94 -12.86 -9.81
CA LYS A 40 0.51 -13.99 -8.98
C LYS A 40 0.76 -13.75 -7.50
N ILE A 41 1.93 -13.20 -7.13
CA ILE A 41 2.27 -12.90 -5.73
C ILE A 41 1.20 -11.99 -5.12
N ALA A 42 0.94 -10.83 -5.73
CA ALA A 42 -0.03 -9.88 -5.22
C ALA A 42 -1.45 -10.43 -5.24
N SER A 43 -1.84 -11.11 -6.33
CA SER A 43 -3.17 -11.71 -6.46
C SER A 43 -3.45 -12.69 -5.32
N ARG A 44 -2.46 -13.52 -4.94
CA ARG A 44 -2.58 -14.46 -3.82
C ARG A 44 -2.59 -13.76 -2.46
N VAL A 45 -1.64 -12.86 -2.22
CA VAL A 45 -1.48 -12.20 -0.90
C VAL A 45 -2.68 -11.33 -0.55
N TYR A 46 -3.27 -10.67 -1.54
CA TYR A 46 -4.39 -9.75 -1.36
C TYR A 46 -5.75 -10.32 -1.75
N ALA A 47 -5.84 -11.60 -2.11
CA ALA A 47 -7.11 -12.26 -2.43
C ALA A 47 -8.12 -12.18 -1.28
N ASN A 48 -9.38 -11.93 -1.61
CA ASN A 48 -10.50 -11.89 -0.67
C ASN A 48 -10.30 -10.92 0.52
N ARG A 49 -9.53 -9.85 0.30
CA ARG A 49 -9.24 -8.82 1.31
C ARG A 49 -9.51 -7.44 0.74
N MET A 50 -9.95 -6.50 1.59
CA MET A 50 -10.14 -5.08 1.23
C MET A 50 -11.01 -4.90 -0.03
N GLY A 51 -12.03 -5.74 -0.20
CA GLY A 51 -12.93 -5.71 -1.34
C GLY A 51 -12.39 -6.34 -2.64
N ASN A 52 -11.17 -6.91 -2.63
CA ASN A 52 -10.64 -7.66 -3.76
C ASN A 52 -11.40 -8.99 -3.92
N GLY A 53 -11.51 -9.45 -5.16
CA GLY A 53 -11.95 -10.80 -5.47
C GLY A 53 -10.92 -11.86 -5.07
N ASP A 54 -11.13 -13.08 -5.54
CA ASP A 54 -10.21 -14.21 -5.33
C ASP A 54 -8.87 -14.02 -6.09
N GLU A 55 -7.98 -15.01 -5.97
CA GLU A 55 -6.67 -14.99 -6.63
C GLU A 55 -6.79 -14.89 -8.17
N GLN A 56 -7.83 -15.51 -8.74
CA GLN A 56 -8.06 -15.53 -10.19
C GLN A 56 -8.56 -14.18 -10.74
N SER A 57 -9.17 -13.36 -9.89
CA SER A 57 -9.62 -12.01 -10.28
C SER A 57 -8.48 -11.05 -10.60
N GLU A 58 -7.26 -11.34 -10.14
CA GLU A 58 -6.08 -10.46 -10.19
C GLU A 58 -6.30 -9.08 -9.52
N ASP A 59 -7.38 -8.91 -8.76
CA ASP A 59 -7.66 -7.67 -8.04
C ASP A 59 -6.52 -7.30 -7.08
N GLY A 60 -5.88 -8.29 -6.47
CA GLY A 60 -4.73 -8.08 -5.60
C GLY A 60 -3.59 -7.34 -6.30
N TYR A 61 -3.27 -7.69 -7.53
CA TYR A 61 -2.27 -6.98 -8.33
C TYR A 61 -2.80 -5.66 -8.90
N LYS A 62 -4.03 -5.67 -9.39
CA LYS A 62 -4.68 -4.48 -9.95
C LYS A 62 -4.73 -3.34 -8.95
N TYR A 63 -5.09 -3.63 -7.70
CA TYR A 63 -5.24 -2.66 -6.61
C TYR A 63 -4.10 -2.75 -5.58
N ARG A 64 -2.88 -3.11 -6.03
CA ARG A 64 -1.67 -3.09 -5.19
C ARG A 64 -1.34 -1.68 -4.71
N GLY A 65 -0.46 -1.56 -3.74
CA GLY A 65 -0.09 -0.30 -3.12
C GLY A 65 0.38 0.77 -4.11
N ARG A 66 -0.28 1.94 -4.10
CA ARG A 66 0.11 3.12 -4.88
C ARG A 66 -0.05 4.40 -4.06
N GLY A 67 0.60 5.46 -4.53
CA GLY A 67 0.63 6.74 -3.84
C GLY A 67 1.57 6.75 -2.64
N TYR A 68 1.78 7.92 -2.03
CA TYR A 68 2.75 8.08 -0.94
C TYR A 68 2.42 7.27 0.31
N LEU A 69 1.17 6.98 0.58
CA LEU A 69 0.73 6.15 1.70
C LEU A 69 0.27 4.75 1.28
N GLN A 70 0.61 4.31 0.06
CA GLN A 70 0.38 2.96 -0.41
C GLN A 70 -1.10 2.54 -0.26
N ILE A 71 -2.00 3.27 -0.90
CA ILE A 71 -3.42 2.89 -0.98
C ILE A 71 -3.53 1.52 -1.64
N THR A 72 -4.08 0.56 -0.92
CA THR A 72 -4.15 -0.86 -1.33
C THR A 72 -5.57 -1.39 -1.17
N GLY A 73 -6.00 -2.24 -2.11
CA GLY A 73 -7.28 -2.92 -2.10
C GLY A 73 -8.42 -2.14 -2.77
N ARG A 74 -9.31 -2.89 -3.42
CA ARG A 74 -10.40 -2.35 -4.25
C ARG A 74 -11.29 -1.35 -3.53
N ASP A 75 -11.69 -1.63 -2.28
CA ASP A 75 -12.54 -0.73 -1.49
C ASP A 75 -11.87 0.61 -1.21
N ASN A 76 -10.56 0.60 -0.90
CA ASN A 76 -9.82 1.82 -0.67
C ASN A 76 -9.65 2.63 -1.96
N TYR A 77 -9.44 1.96 -3.09
CA TYR A 77 -9.41 2.62 -4.41
C TYR A 77 -10.77 3.23 -4.76
N ALA A 78 -11.87 2.54 -4.46
CA ALA A 78 -13.22 3.08 -4.68
C ALA A 78 -13.47 4.34 -3.85
N LYS A 79 -13.24 4.28 -2.54
CA LYS A 79 -13.44 5.39 -1.60
C LYS A 79 -12.53 6.59 -1.89
N CYS A 80 -11.26 6.32 -2.19
CA CYS A 80 -10.30 7.36 -2.58
C CYS A 80 -10.71 8.00 -3.91
N GLY A 81 -11.13 7.18 -4.88
CA GLY A 81 -11.60 7.65 -6.18
C GLY A 81 -12.84 8.53 -6.10
N GLU A 82 -13.80 8.17 -5.25
CA GLU A 82 -14.98 8.98 -4.97
C GLU A 82 -14.57 10.37 -4.39
N TYR A 83 -13.69 10.37 -3.41
CA TYR A 83 -13.19 11.62 -2.80
C TYR A 83 -12.44 12.50 -3.80
N LEU A 84 -11.56 11.93 -4.62
CA LEU A 84 -10.77 12.65 -5.60
C LEU A 84 -11.52 12.95 -6.91
N LYS A 85 -12.74 12.42 -7.06
CA LYS A 85 -13.53 12.46 -8.32
C LYS A 85 -12.78 11.84 -9.50
N LEU A 86 -12.06 10.74 -9.24
CA LEU A 86 -11.29 9.97 -10.20
C LEU A 86 -11.82 8.54 -10.32
N ASN A 87 -11.88 8.00 -11.52
CA ASN A 87 -12.25 6.60 -11.72
C ASN A 87 -11.06 5.66 -11.45
N LEU A 88 -10.67 5.51 -10.16
CA LEU A 88 -9.53 4.70 -9.75
C LEU A 88 -9.80 3.19 -9.89
N ILE A 89 -11.03 2.76 -10.00
CA ILE A 89 -11.39 1.35 -10.21
C ILE A 89 -10.96 0.90 -11.61
N ASN A 90 -11.18 1.74 -12.61
CA ASN A 90 -10.80 1.43 -13.99
C ASN A 90 -9.35 1.88 -14.30
N TYR A 91 -8.88 2.94 -13.65
CA TYR A 91 -7.58 3.56 -13.91
C TYR A 91 -6.73 3.69 -12.63
N PRO A 92 -6.38 2.55 -11.97
CA PRO A 92 -5.67 2.59 -10.68
C PRO A 92 -4.29 3.26 -10.78
N ASN A 93 -3.66 3.24 -11.95
CA ASN A 93 -2.35 3.87 -12.18
C ASN A 93 -2.36 5.41 -12.07
N LEU A 94 -3.54 6.05 -12.05
CA LEU A 94 -3.63 7.48 -11.77
C LEU A 94 -2.97 7.84 -10.43
N LEU A 95 -3.00 6.95 -9.43
CA LEU A 95 -2.31 7.16 -8.15
C LEU A 95 -0.78 7.14 -8.24
N CYS A 96 -0.20 6.80 -9.38
CA CYS A 96 1.24 6.91 -9.60
C CYS A 96 1.67 8.32 -10.06
N HIS A 97 0.74 9.19 -10.45
CA HIS A 97 1.04 10.59 -10.75
C HIS A 97 1.24 11.37 -9.45
N ARG A 98 2.28 12.23 -9.38
CA ARG A 98 2.66 12.95 -8.14
C ARG A 98 1.51 13.68 -7.47
N GLU A 99 0.70 14.38 -8.26
CA GLU A 99 -0.46 15.14 -7.79
C GLU A 99 -1.47 14.20 -7.09
N HIS A 100 -1.90 13.15 -7.76
CA HIS A 100 -2.87 12.21 -7.21
C HIS A 100 -2.29 11.35 -6.08
N ALA A 101 -0.98 11.07 -6.10
CA ALA A 101 -0.28 10.40 -5.00
C ALA A 101 -0.32 11.25 -3.73
N PHE A 102 -0.16 12.58 -3.85
CA PHE A 102 -0.26 13.52 -2.74
C PHE A 102 -1.71 13.64 -2.25
N ASP A 103 -2.66 13.84 -3.15
CA ASP A 103 -4.07 13.97 -2.82
C ASP A 103 -4.62 12.71 -2.13
N SER A 104 -4.15 11.52 -2.55
CA SER A 104 -4.50 10.26 -1.90
C SER A 104 -3.97 10.18 -0.46
N ALA A 105 -2.83 10.77 -0.17
CA ALA A 105 -2.31 10.87 1.19
C ALA A 105 -3.18 11.80 2.06
N ILE A 106 -3.62 12.95 1.52
CA ILE A 106 -4.57 13.84 2.21
C ILE A 106 -5.88 13.11 2.49
N TRP A 107 -6.42 12.39 1.49
CA TRP A 107 -7.60 11.56 1.67
C TRP A 107 -7.42 10.56 2.81
N PHE A 108 -6.29 9.84 2.86
CA PHE A 108 -6.01 8.86 3.91
C PHE A 108 -6.04 9.47 5.30
N PHE A 109 -5.40 10.63 5.49
CA PHE A 109 -5.41 11.34 6.77
C PHE A 109 -6.83 11.77 7.17
N LYS A 110 -7.60 12.33 6.24
CA LYS A 110 -9.01 12.72 6.49
C LYS A 110 -9.89 11.51 6.80
N HIS A 111 -9.80 10.47 5.99
CA HIS A 111 -10.63 9.26 6.12
C HIS A 111 -10.38 8.51 7.44
N ASN A 112 -9.17 8.60 7.98
CA ASN A 112 -8.78 7.98 9.24
C ASN A 112 -8.80 8.94 10.44
N ASN A 113 -9.32 10.17 10.28
CA ASN A 113 -9.41 11.21 11.31
C ASN A 113 -8.06 11.60 11.93
N LEU A 114 -6.98 11.60 11.12
CA LEU A 114 -5.61 11.88 11.57
C LEU A 114 -5.21 13.35 11.41
N ILE A 115 -6.05 14.21 10.83
CA ILE A 115 -5.68 15.61 10.53
C ILE A 115 -5.41 16.42 11.80
N ASN A 116 -6.15 16.12 12.87
CA ASN A 116 -6.03 16.81 14.15
C ASN A 116 -5.19 16.02 15.16
N ASP A 117 -4.63 14.89 14.74
CA ASP A 117 -3.83 14.04 15.61
C ASP A 117 -2.35 14.42 15.46
N ILE A 118 -1.80 15.00 16.53
CA ILE A 118 -0.40 15.41 16.58
C ILE A 118 0.49 14.32 17.22
N ASP A 119 -0.09 13.19 17.64
CA ASP A 119 0.67 12.08 18.20
C ASP A 119 1.26 11.21 17.08
N ILE A 120 2.56 11.34 16.88
CA ILE A 120 3.33 10.61 15.86
C ILE A 120 3.27 9.09 16.04
N VAL A 121 3.04 8.61 17.28
CA VAL A 121 2.90 7.19 17.58
C VAL A 121 1.57 6.67 17.05
N ILE A 122 0.48 7.40 17.30
CA ILE A 122 -0.87 7.07 16.80
C ILE A 122 -0.86 7.07 15.28
N VAL A 123 -0.35 8.14 14.66
CA VAL A 123 -0.24 8.28 13.21
C VAL A 123 0.57 7.12 12.61
N SER A 124 1.73 6.78 13.21
CA SER A 124 2.60 5.69 12.74
C SER A 124 1.90 4.33 12.79
N LYS A 125 1.20 4.03 13.87
CA LYS A 125 0.42 2.79 14.01
C LYS A 125 -0.67 2.70 12.93
N LYS A 126 -1.34 3.80 12.65
CA LYS A 126 -2.42 3.83 11.66
C LYS A 126 -1.90 3.63 10.22
N ILE A 127 -0.74 4.21 9.90
CA ILE A 127 -0.13 4.10 8.57
C ILE A 127 0.47 2.70 8.35
N ASN A 128 1.22 2.17 9.33
CA ASN A 128 2.02 0.94 9.17
C ASN A 128 1.43 -0.30 9.85
N GLY A 129 0.33 -0.15 10.58
CA GLY A 129 -0.18 -1.24 11.43
C GLY A 129 0.74 -1.57 12.62
N GLY A 130 1.79 -0.74 12.89
CA GLY A 130 2.77 -0.96 13.95
C GLY A 130 3.76 0.21 14.07
N LEU A 131 4.88 -0.04 14.76
CA LEU A 131 5.89 0.98 15.09
C LEU A 131 7.15 0.91 14.22
N ASN A 132 7.11 0.16 13.12
CA ASN A 132 8.25 0.09 12.20
C ASN A 132 8.56 1.49 11.64
N GLY A 133 9.84 1.93 11.75
CA GLY A 133 10.29 3.25 11.30
C GLY A 133 9.80 4.43 12.17
N LEU A 134 9.30 4.16 13.40
CA LEU A 134 8.83 5.25 14.29
C LEU A 134 9.95 6.24 14.63
N LYS A 135 11.16 5.74 14.97
CA LYS A 135 12.29 6.61 15.34
C LYS A 135 12.68 7.61 14.26
N GLU A 136 12.69 7.14 13.00
CA GLU A 136 12.97 8.00 11.84
C GLU A 136 11.88 9.06 11.65
N ARG A 137 10.62 8.68 11.81
CA ARG A 137 9.49 9.62 11.73
C ARG A 137 9.49 10.64 12.87
N GLU A 138 9.78 10.22 14.10
CA GLU A 138 9.92 11.11 15.25
C GLU A 138 11.03 12.14 15.02
N LYS A 139 12.19 11.68 14.52
CA LYS A 139 13.30 12.57 14.17
C LYS A 139 12.89 13.62 13.16
N LEU A 140 12.30 13.20 12.04
CA LEU A 140 11.83 14.11 10.99
C LEU A 140 10.76 15.08 11.52
N TYR A 141 9.81 14.58 12.31
CA TYR A 141 8.76 15.40 12.93
C TYR A 141 9.36 16.52 13.79
N LEU A 142 10.33 16.18 14.65
CA LEU A 142 11.02 17.17 15.50
C LEU A 142 11.88 18.16 14.69
N GLU A 143 12.43 17.74 13.55
CA GLU A 143 13.16 18.64 12.63
C GLU A 143 12.23 19.65 11.96
N TYR A 144 11.01 19.25 11.60
CA TYR A 144 10.01 20.14 10.99
C TYR A 144 9.30 21.09 11.96
N LEU A 145 9.36 20.83 13.28
CA LEU A 145 8.80 21.72 14.31
C LEU A 145 9.73 22.86 14.73
N LYS A 146 10.97 22.88 14.24
CA LYS A 146 11.97 23.95 14.49
C LYS A 146 11.87 25.04 13.45
#